data_9606e872f522ed2f4bc38942570d5bdf
#
_entry.id   9606e872f522ed2f4bc38942570d5bdf
#
_cell.length_a   1.000
_cell.length_b   1.000
_cell.length_c   1.000
_cell.angle_alpha   90.00
_cell.angle_beta   90.00
_cell.angle_gamma   90.00
#
_symmetry.space_group_name_H-M   'P 1'
#
loop_
_entity.id
_entity.type
_entity.pdbx_description
1 polymer ?
#
loop_
_entity_poly.entity_id
_entity_poly.type
_entity_poly.pdbx_seq_one_letter_code
_entity_poly.pdbx_strand_id
1 'polypeptide(L)'
;MEKQVYITEEERAKCQKVADAFAELYEMENIMVIDAGRYGFVELKYYKPPHGFEDAITFTDSVALFEELWEEWLNTKLYLMAKGTTLLEKGYKGVFESLPEDKQSELIVRKVDFAKIAEIYM
;
A
#
# COMPACT_ATOMS: atom_id res chain seq x y z
N MET A 1 12.54 15.87 -26.76
CA MET A 1 12.24 14.43 -26.70
C MET A 1 12.20 13.98 -25.26
N GLU A 2 11.07 13.49 -24.82
CA GLU A 2 10.95 12.99 -23.46
C GLU A 2 11.73 11.69 -23.31
N LYS A 3 12.53 11.63 -22.26
CA LYS A 3 13.16 10.37 -21.91
C LYS A 3 12.12 9.50 -21.23
N GLN A 4 11.86 8.34 -21.81
CA GLN A 4 11.02 7.37 -21.17
C GLN A 4 11.81 6.78 -20.00
N VAL A 5 11.23 6.87 -18.78
CA VAL A 5 11.87 6.33 -17.58
C VAL A 5 11.49 4.88 -17.44
N TYR A 6 12.50 4.02 -17.45
CA TYR A 6 12.31 2.60 -17.21
C TYR A 6 12.83 2.26 -15.84
N ILE A 7 12.22 1.27 -15.21
CA ILE A 7 12.70 0.77 -13.92
C ILE A 7 14.04 0.04 -14.16
N THR A 8 15.01 0.27 -13.27
CA THR A 8 16.27 -0.47 -13.32
C THR A 8 16.07 -1.86 -12.72
N GLU A 9 16.95 -2.82 -13.06
CA GLU A 9 16.91 -4.16 -12.49
C GLU A 9 17.00 -4.11 -10.96
N GLU A 10 17.83 -3.22 -10.43
CA GLU A 10 18.01 -3.05 -9.00
C GLU A 10 16.73 -2.55 -8.33
N GLU A 11 16.10 -1.51 -8.87
CA GLU A 11 14.83 -1.00 -8.34
C GLU A 11 13.70 -2.00 -8.51
N ARG A 12 13.70 -2.74 -9.61
CA ARG A 12 12.70 -3.77 -9.85
C ARG A 12 12.75 -4.84 -8.76
N ALA A 13 13.96 -5.29 -8.40
CA ALA A 13 14.13 -6.26 -7.33
C ALA A 13 13.63 -5.70 -5.98
N LYS A 14 13.90 -4.43 -5.71
CA LYS A 14 13.41 -3.77 -4.49
C LYS A 14 11.88 -3.66 -4.48
N CYS A 15 11.27 -3.28 -5.60
CA CYS A 15 9.81 -3.22 -5.72
C CYS A 15 9.17 -4.60 -5.51
N GLN A 16 9.80 -5.66 -6.01
CA GLN A 16 9.30 -7.02 -5.79
C GLN A 16 9.27 -7.37 -4.30
N LYS A 17 10.30 -6.99 -3.55
CA LYS A 17 10.34 -7.21 -2.11
C LYS A 17 9.24 -6.43 -1.39
N VAL A 18 8.98 -5.21 -1.84
CA VAL A 18 7.88 -4.40 -1.29
C VAL A 18 6.53 -5.10 -1.54
N ALA A 19 6.30 -5.52 -2.77
CA ALA A 19 5.05 -6.20 -3.13
C ALA A 19 4.86 -7.47 -2.30
N ASP A 20 5.91 -8.25 -2.12
CA ASP A 20 5.88 -9.49 -1.32
C ASP A 20 5.60 -9.19 0.15
N ALA A 21 6.16 -8.11 0.69
CA ALA A 21 5.94 -7.73 2.09
C ALA A 21 4.49 -7.39 2.38
N PHE A 22 3.77 -6.85 1.40
CA PHE A 22 2.36 -6.47 1.55
C PHE A 22 1.39 -7.48 0.93
N ALA A 23 1.82 -8.73 0.70
CA ALA A 23 0.98 -9.74 0.07
C ALA A 23 -0.36 -9.95 0.78
N GLU A 24 -0.41 -9.83 2.10
CA GLU A 24 -1.68 -9.97 2.85
C GLU A 24 -2.72 -8.92 2.45
N LEU A 25 -2.26 -7.74 2.01
CA LEU A 25 -3.15 -6.67 1.59
C LEU A 25 -4.01 -7.10 0.39
N TYR A 26 -3.44 -7.92 -0.50
CA TYR A 26 -4.13 -8.36 -1.71
C TYR A 26 -5.32 -9.27 -1.39
N GLU A 27 -5.30 -9.91 -0.23
CA GLU A 27 -6.42 -10.74 0.25
C GLU A 27 -7.44 -9.91 1.02
N MET A 28 -7.02 -8.80 1.62
CA MET A 28 -7.87 -7.93 2.43
C MET A 28 -8.68 -6.96 1.58
N GLU A 29 -8.12 -6.53 0.46
CA GLU A 29 -8.69 -5.52 -0.43
C GLU A 29 -8.67 -6.00 -1.88
N ASN A 30 -9.52 -5.42 -2.69
CA ASN A 30 -9.54 -5.69 -4.13
C ASN A 30 -8.43 -4.92 -4.83
N ILE A 31 -7.19 -5.27 -4.51
CA ILE A 31 -6.01 -4.60 -4.98
C ILE A 31 -4.96 -5.65 -5.36
N MET A 32 -4.20 -5.38 -6.40
CA MET A 32 -3.08 -6.22 -6.77
C MET A 32 -1.95 -5.36 -7.33
N VAL A 33 -0.74 -5.87 -7.26
CA VAL A 33 0.43 -5.21 -7.83
C VAL A 33 1.04 -6.18 -8.84
N ILE A 34 1.21 -5.69 -10.06
CA ILE A 34 1.69 -6.49 -11.18
C ILE A 34 3.05 -5.97 -11.64
N ASP A 35 3.98 -6.90 -11.89
CA ASP A 35 5.28 -6.59 -12.49
C ASP A 35 5.06 -6.37 -13.98
N ALA A 36 5.22 -5.12 -14.42
CA ALA A 36 5.09 -4.74 -15.82
C ALA A 36 6.44 -4.68 -16.55
N GLY A 37 7.44 -5.42 -16.06
CA GLY A 37 8.76 -5.49 -16.65
C GLY A 37 9.48 -4.16 -16.55
N ARG A 38 10.04 -3.70 -17.67
CA ARG A 38 10.81 -2.45 -17.69
C ARG A 38 9.99 -1.20 -17.39
N TYR A 39 8.67 -1.32 -17.44
CA TYR A 39 7.77 -0.19 -17.14
C TYR A 39 7.47 -0.05 -15.65
N GLY A 40 8.00 -0.95 -14.83
CA GLY A 40 7.84 -0.89 -13.39
C GLY A 40 6.74 -1.80 -12.87
N PHE A 41 6.15 -1.41 -11.74
CA PHE A 41 5.07 -2.14 -11.11
C PHE A 41 3.79 -1.33 -11.21
N VAL A 42 2.68 -2.01 -11.42
CA VAL A 42 1.38 -1.36 -11.55
C VAL A 42 0.48 -1.84 -10.42
N GLU A 43 0.02 -0.90 -9.61
CA GLU A 43 -1.02 -1.15 -8.63
C GLU A 43 -2.37 -1.01 -9.32
N LEU A 44 -3.19 -2.06 -9.25
CA LEU A 44 -4.52 -2.07 -9.83
C LEU A 44 -5.54 -2.21 -8.71
N LYS A 45 -6.54 -1.33 -8.70
CA LYS A 45 -7.69 -1.43 -7.81
C LYS A 45 -8.87 -1.97 -8.59
N TYR A 46 -9.40 -3.09 -8.13
CA TYR A 46 -10.50 -3.78 -8.76
C TYR A 46 -11.79 -3.59 -7.94
N TYR A 47 -12.83 -3.18 -8.61
CA TYR A 47 -14.15 -3.02 -8.00
C TYR A 47 -15.10 -4.08 -8.56
N LYS A 48 -16.11 -4.43 -7.77
CA LYS A 48 -17.09 -5.45 -8.20
C LYS A 48 -17.78 -5.04 -9.49
N PRO A 49 -18.07 -6.00 -10.37
CA PRO A 49 -18.83 -5.70 -11.58
C PRO A 49 -20.09 -4.87 -11.26
N PRO A 50 -20.49 -3.92 -12.14
CA PRO A 50 -19.95 -3.73 -13.49
C PRO A 50 -18.71 -2.83 -13.60
N HIS A 51 -18.15 -2.37 -12.49
CA HIS A 51 -17.09 -1.35 -12.52
C HIS A 51 -15.73 -1.86 -13.00
N GLY A 52 -15.33 -3.07 -12.61
CA GLY A 52 -14.02 -3.62 -13.00
C GLY A 52 -12.86 -2.84 -12.41
N PHE A 53 -11.77 -2.67 -13.18
CA PHE A 53 -10.61 -1.89 -12.75
C PHE A 53 -10.89 -0.41 -12.96
N GLU A 54 -10.74 0.38 -11.91
CA GLU A 54 -10.92 1.84 -11.98
C GLU A 54 -9.62 2.61 -11.91
N ASP A 55 -8.67 2.10 -11.15
CA ASP A 55 -7.39 2.79 -10.95
C ASP A 55 -6.21 1.90 -11.32
N ALA A 56 -5.24 2.52 -11.99
CA ALA A 56 -3.96 1.88 -12.28
C ALA A 56 -2.86 2.92 -12.01
N ILE A 57 -2.00 2.63 -11.05
CA ILE A 57 -0.91 3.52 -10.67
C ILE A 57 0.41 2.81 -10.92
N THR A 58 1.29 3.46 -11.68
CA THR A 58 2.59 2.89 -12.04
C THR A 58 3.68 3.38 -11.09
N PHE A 59 4.55 2.45 -10.67
CA PHE A 59 5.66 2.73 -9.78
C PHE A 59 6.97 2.24 -10.37
N THR A 60 7.97 3.12 -10.37
CA THR A 60 9.35 2.77 -10.74
C THR A 60 10.31 2.98 -9.57
N ASP A 61 9.77 3.29 -8.41
CA ASP A 61 10.51 3.61 -7.18
C ASP A 61 9.96 2.76 -6.03
N SER A 62 10.83 1.98 -5.40
CA SER A 62 10.44 1.08 -4.33
C SER A 62 9.92 1.80 -3.09
N VAL A 63 10.46 2.98 -2.79
CA VAL A 63 10.01 3.77 -1.63
C VAL A 63 8.60 4.30 -1.88
N ALA A 64 8.34 4.80 -3.10
CA ALA A 64 7.01 5.29 -3.47
C ALA A 64 5.98 4.15 -3.42
N LEU A 65 6.33 2.97 -3.92
CA LEU A 65 5.46 1.80 -3.84
C LEU A 65 5.19 1.39 -2.39
N PHE A 66 6.23 1.40 -1.56
CA PHE A 66 6.10 1.09 -0.13
C PHE A 66 5.12 2.04 0.55
N GLU A 67 5.28 3.35 0.35
CA GLU A 67 4.43 4.35 1.00
C GLU A 67 2.97 4.20 0.57
N GLU A 68 2.71 3.91 -0.70
CA GLU A 68 1.36 3.69 -1.20
C GLU A 68 0.73 2.44 -0.58
N LEU A 69 1.44 1.32 -0.58
CA LEU A 69 0.92 0.07 -0.01
C LEU A 69 0.75 0.15 1.50
N TRP A 70 1.66 0.86 2.18
CA TRP A 70 1.51 1.12 3.61
C TRP A 70 0.23 1.91 3.90
N GLU A 71 -0.02 2.96 3.14
CA GLU A 71 -1.21 3.78 3.31
C GLU A 71 -2.49 2.96 3.07
N GLU A 72 -2.51 2.13 2.04
CA GLU A 72 -3.64 1.23 1.76
C GLU A 72 -3.86 0.24 2.90
N TRP A 73 -2.78 -0.35 3.41
CA TRP A 73 -2.85 -1.29 4.53
C TRP A 73 -3.39 -0.61 5.79
N LEU A 74 -2.84 0.55 6.13
CA LEU A 74 -3.25 1.31 7.31
C LEU A 74 -4.73 1.69 7.22
N ASN A 75 -5.14 2.24 6.08
CA ASN A 75 -6.53 2.66 5.87
C ASN A 75 -7.48 1.47 5.98
N THR A 76 -7.11 0.32 5.46
CA THR A 76 -7.90 -0.90 5.57
C THR A 76 -8.06 -1.32 7.03
N LYS A 77 -6.97 -1.30 7.81
CA LYS A 77 -7.04 -1.63 9.24
C LYS A 77 -7.90 -0.65 10.00
N LEU A 78 -7.76 0.65 9.73
CA LEU A 78 -8.57 1.68 10.40
C LEU A 78 -10.05 1.51 10.06
N TYR A 79 -10.36 1.21 8.79
CA TYR A 79 -11.74 0.92 8.38
C TYR A 79 -12.31 -0.26 9.17
N LEU A 80 -11.57 -1.35 9.27
CA LEU A 80 -12.03 -2.55 9.98
C LEU A 80 -12.25 -2.28 11.47
N MET A 81 -11.40 -1.45 12.08
CA MET A 81 -11.54 -1.07 13.48
C MET A 81 -12.74 -0.16 13.73
N ALA A 82 -13.04 0.72 12.80
CA ALA A 82 -14.10 1.73 12.94
C ALA A 82 -15.43 1.30 12.31
N LYS A 83 -15.45 0.18 11.61
CA LYS A 83 -16.64 -0.34 10.93
C LYS A 83 -17.80 -0.50 11.90
N GLY A 84 -18.95 0.07 11.52
CA GLY A 84 -20.16 0.03 12.34
C GLY A 84 -20.20 1.09 13.45
N THR A 85 -19.22 2.00 13.48
CA THR A 85 -19.17 3.10 14.44
C THR A 85 -19.24 4.45 13.73
N THR A 86 -19.47 5.53 14.50
CA THR A 86 -19.48 6.89 13.95
C THR A 86 -18.08 7.43 13.70
N LEU A 87 -17.03 6.71 14.13
CA LEU A 87 -15.64 7.17 13.96
C LEU A 87 -15.25 7.35 12.49
N LEU A 88 -15.83 6.55 11.58
CA LEU A 88 -15.55 6.68 10.14
C LEU A 88 -15.87 8.06 9.57
N GLU A 89 -16.78 8.79 10.20
CA GLU A 89 -17.15 10.14 9.79
C GLU A 89 -16.00 11.13 9.93
N LYS A 90 -15.01 10.79 10.78
CA LYS A 90 -13.83 11.62 11.02
C LYS A 90 -12.73 11.45 9.95
N GLY A 91 -12.92 10.49 9.03
CA GLY A 91 -11.87 10.12 8.07
C GLY A 91 -10.78 9.28 8.74
N TYR A 92 -9.88 8.69 7.95
CA TYR A 92 -8.86 7.78 8.47
C TYR A 92 -7.91 8.44 9.46
N LYS A 93 -7.51 9.68 9.20
CA LYS A 93 -6.66 10.42 10.13
C LYS A 93 -7.35 10.58 11.50
N GLY A 94 -8.61 10.95 11.49
CA GLY A 94 -9.39 11.11 12.72
C GLY A 94 -9.59 9.79 13.46
N VAL A 95 -9.79 8.69 12.71
CA VAL A 95 -9.88 7.36 13.32
C VAL A 95 -8.58 7.02 14.03
N PHE A 96 -7.43 7.20 13.34
CA PHE A 96 -6.13 6.91 13.93
C PHE A 96 -5.87 7.73 15.20
N GLU A 97 -6.15 9.04 15.15
CA GLU A 97 -5.97 9.93 16.30
C GLU A 97 -6.89 9.59 17.46
N SER A 98 -8.02 8.94 17.20
CA SER A 98 -8.98 8.52 18.23
C SER A 98 -8.60 7.20 18.91
N LEU A 99 -7.62 6.46 18.37
CA LEU A 99 -7.20 5.20 18.96
C LEU A 99 -6.40 5.44 20.25
N PRO A 100 -6.44 4.47 21.20
CA PRO A 100 -5.53 4.51 22.33
C PRO A 100 -4.07 4.54 21.86
N GLU A 101 -3.21 5.17 22.64
CA GLU A 101 -1.81 5.34 22.30
C GLU A 101 -1.08 4.03 22.02
N ASP A 102 -1.40 2.97 22.77
CA ASP A 102 -0.82 1.64 22.56
C ASP A 102 -1.21 1.05 21.19
N LYS A 103 -2.44 1.30 20.74
CA LYS A 103 -2.90 0.85 19.43
C LYS A 103 -2.23 1.63 18.30
N GLN A 104 -2.08 2.94 18.47
CA GLN A 104 -1.34 3.75 17.52
C GLN A 104 0.10 3.25 17.38
N SER A 105 0.73 2.94 18.50
CA SER A 105 2.10 2.41 18.52
C SER A 105 2.20 1.06 17.83
N GLU A 106 1.24 0.16 18.02
CA GLU A 106 1.20 -1.14 17.34
C GLU A 106 1.19 -0.97 15.81
N LEU A 107 0.38 -0.03 15.32
CA LEU A 107 0.29 0.22 13.88
C LEU A 107 1.61 0.76 13.32
N ILE A 108 2.26 1.66 14.05
CA ILE A 108 3.55 2.22 13.63
C ILE A 108 4.64 1.14 13.63
N VAL A 109 4.63 0.23 14.61
CA VAL A 109 5.56 -0.90 14.65
C VAL A 109 5.38 -1.79 13.41
N ARG A 110 4.14 -1.99 12.97
CA ARG A 110 3.87 -2.76 11.76
C ARG A 110 4.52 -2.11 10.52
N LYS A 111 4.54 -0.78 10.45
CA LYS A 111 5.22 -0.09 9.35
C LYS A 111 6.73 -0.44 9.35
N VAL A 112 7.35 -0.43 10.51
CA VAL A 112 8.76 -0.80 10.65
C VAL A 112 8.98 -2.25 10.24
N ASP A 113 8.09 -3.16 10.63
CA ASP A 113 8.19 -4.57 10.27
C ASP A 113 8.11 -4.76 8.75
N PHE A 114 7.15 -4.11 8.09
CA PHE A 114 7.03 -4.16 6.62
C PHE A 114 8.28 -3.60 5.95
N ALA A 115 8.83 -2.48 6.49
CA ALA A 115 10.04 -1.88 5.96
C ALA A 115 11.24 -2.82 6.06
N LYS A 116 11.35 -3.57 7.15
CA LYS A 116 12.40 -4.57 7.32
C LYS A 116 12.29 -5.70 6.31
N ILE A 117 11.09 -6.24 6.11
CA ILE A 117 10.84 -7.31 5.15
C ILE A 117 11.15 -6.83 3.73
N ALA A 118 10.75 -5.61 3.41
CA ALA A 118 10.96 -5.00 2.10
C ALA A 118 12.37 -4.44 1.91
N GLU A 119 13.18 -4.44 2.96
CA GLU A 119 14.53 -3.86 2.97
C GLU A 119 14.52 -2.36 2.59
N ILE A 120 13.50 -1.65 3.07
CA ILE A 120 13.39 -0.19 2.91
C ILE A 120 13.98 0.48 4.15
N TYR A 121 14.94 1.36 3.94
CA TYR A 121 15.54 2.13 5.02
C TYR A 121 14.81 3.46 5.16
N MET A 122 14.35 3.71 6.37
CA MET A 122 13.56 4.91 6.67
C MET A 122 14.29 5.79 7.65
#